data_c7e78e56ae1287098b0a61e8506c739b
#
_entry.id   c7e78e56ae1287098b0a61e8506c739b
#
_cell.length_a   1.000
_cell.length_b   1.000
_cell.length_c   1.000
_cell.angle_alpha   90.00
_cell.angle_beta   90.00
_cell.angle_gamma   90.00
#
_symmetry.space_group_name_H-M   'P 1'
#
loop_
_entity.id
_entity.type
_entity.pdbx_description
1 polymer ?
#
loop_
_entity_poly.entity_id
_entity_poly.type
_entity_poly.pdbx_seq_one_letter_code
_entity_poly.pdbx_strand_id
1 'polypeptide(L)'
;MDYFCSKEIKERVMEKVIKLDEVDKYNKLFGLETRHPLVSVVDLSKATHWPEHFKVNYGVYALYLKDTYCGNIMYGRQSYDYQEGTIVSFAPGQVAEIEMQKNVRPKAHGILFHPDLIRGTVLGGEIKNYSFFSYEIREALHLSEEERSTVMDCFHKIEAELKHGIDRLSRRLI
;
A
#
# COMPACT_ATOMS: atom_id res chain seq x y z
N MET A 1 -48.62 12.89 26.21
CA MET A 1 -47.27 13.12 26.80
C MET A 1 -46.34 12.08 26.23
N ASP A 2 -46.00 12.29 24.96
CA ASP A 2 -45.33 11.27 24.15
C ASP A 2 -43.85 11.59 24.03
N TYR A 3 -43.03 10.76 24.67
CA TYR A 3 -41.59 10.74 24.47
C TYR A 3 -41.29 9.98 23.20
N PHE A 4 -41.27 10.66 22.06
CA PHE A 4 -40.66 10.14 20.85
C PHE A 4 -39.14 10.15 21.01
N CYS A 5 -38.61 9.00 21.39
CA CYS A 5 -37.17 8.70 21.31
C CYS A 5 -36.81 8.53 19.85
N SER A 6 -36.29 9.57 19.22
CA SER A 6 -35.67 9.51 17.89
C SER A 6 -34.41 8.71 17.99
N LYS A 7 -34.51 7.40 17.85
CA LYS A 7 -33.38 6.56 17.48
C LYS A 7 -33.02 6.90 16.03
N GLU A 8 -32.08 7.80 15.84
CA GLU A 8 -31.29 7.83 14.62
C GLU A 8 -30.63 6.45 14.50
N ILE A 9 -31.24 5.64 13.68
CA ILE A 9 -30.59 4.46 13.11
C ILE A 9 -29.54 5.07 12.19
N LYS A 10 -28.33 5.24 12.71
CA LYS A 10 -27.16 5.39 11.86
C LYS A 10 -27.14 4.14 11.00
N GLU A 11 -27.61 4.26 9.78
CA GLU A 11 -27.35 3.29 8.73
C GLU A 11 -25.84 3.07 8.71
N ARG A 12 -25.44 1.95 9.24
CA ARG A 12 -24.09 1.42 9.06
C ARG A 12 -24.00 1.08 7.57
N VAL A 13 -23.64 2.07 6.77
CA VAL A 13 -23.20 1.82 5.40
C VAL A 13 -22.13 0.74 5.54
N MET A 14 -22.43 -0.45 5.04
CA MET A 14 -21.44 -1.51 4.99
C MET A 14 -20.33 -1.02 4.08
N GLU A 15 -19.27 -0.49 4.69
CA GLU A 15 -18.12 0.02 3.95
C GLU A 15 -17.57 -1.07 3.05
N LYS A 16 -17.71 -0.83 1.76
CA LYS A 16 -17.31 -1.78 0.74
C LYS A 16 -15.81 -1.96 0.80
N VAL A 17 -15.36 -3.15 1.19
CA VAL A 17 -13.94 -3.51 1.16
C VAL A 17 -13.45 -3.51 -0.28
N ILE A 18 -12.50 -2.66 -0.60
CA ILE A 18 -11.86 -2.60 -1.92
C ILE A 18 -10.90 -3.78 -2.04
N LYS A 19 -11.11 -4.64 -3.03
CA LYS A 19 -10.16 -5.71 -3.36
C LYS A 19 -9.08 -5.17 -4.29
N LEU A 20 -7.84 -5.19 -3.83
CA LEU A 20 -6.64 -4.83 -4.61
C LEU A 20 -5.93 -6.10 -5.07
N ASP A 21 -6.55 -6.86 -5.95
CA ASP A 21 -6.00 -8.07 -6.58
C ASP A 21 -5.12 -7.77 -7.80
N GLU A 22 -5.07 -6.52 -8.26
CA GLU A 22 -4.24 -6.03 -9.35
C GLU A 22 -3.61 -4.69 -8.99
N VAL A 23 -2.39 -4.43 -9.44
CA VAL A 23 -1.71 -3.14 -9.21
C VAL A 23 -2.45 -1.96 -9.86
N ASP A 24 -3.11 -2.21 -10.98
CA ASP A 24 -3.92 -1.21 -11.70
C ASP A 24 -5.08 -0.67 -10.85
N LYS A 25 -5.70 -1.50 -10.03
CA LYS A 25 -6.79 -1.06 -9.14
C LYS A 25 -6.30 -0.06 -8.09
N TYR A 26 -5.09 -0.25 -7.58
CA TYR A 26 -4.47 0.71 -6.69
C TYR A 26 -4.16 2.02 -7.41
N ASN A 27 -3.54 1.93 -8.57
CA ASN A 27 -3.18 3.12 -9.34
C ASN A 27 -4.42 3.96 -9.68
N LYS A 28 -5.50 3.32 -10.11
CA LYS A 28 -6.79 3.99 -10.38
C LYS A 28 -7.39 4.66 -9.14
N LEU A 29 -7.24 4.04 -7.97
CA LEU A 29 -7.74 4.60 -6.70
C LEU A 29 -7.08 5.94 -6.35
N PHE A 30 -5.83 6.14 -6.79
CA PHE A 30 -5.05 7.36 -6.55
C PHE A 30 -4.83 8.22 -7.80
N GLY A 31 -5.41 7.84 -8.95
CA GLY A 31 -5.22 8.54 -10.22
C GLY A 31 -3.80 8.51 -10.74
N LEU A 32 -3.11 7.38 -10.55
CA LEU A 32 -1.75 7.12 -11.00
C LEU A 32 -1.75 6.28 -12.29
N GLU A 33 -0.67 6.40 -13.06
CA GLU A 33 -0.47 5.62 -14.29
C GLU A 33 -0.04 4.18 -14.00
N THR A 34 -0.60 3.22 -14.73
CA THR A 34 -0.16 1.81 -14.71
C THR A 34 0.69 1.51 -15.93
N ARG A 35 1.96 1.17 -15.72
CA ARG A 35 2.93 0.85 -16.79
C ARG A 35 3.17 -0.63 -16.97
N HIS A 36 2.96 -1.42 -15.92
CA HIS A 36 3.17 -2.86 -15.94
C HIS A 36 2.02 -3.57 -15.19
N PRO A 37 1.47 -4.69 -15.70
CA PRO A 37 0.32 -5.34 -15.08
C PRO A 37 0.62 -5.99 -13.73
N LEU A 38 1.87 -6.36 -13.46
CA LEU A 38 2.25 -7.10 -12.24
C LEU A 38 3.03 -6.28 -11.22
N VAL A 39 3.48 -5.06 -11.57
CA VAL A 39 4.25 -4.22 -10.65
C VAL A 39 4.00 -2.75 -10.92
N SER A 40 3.99 -1.96 -9.86
CA SER A 40 3.91 -0.48 -9.94
C SER A 40 4.80 0.14 -8.86
N VAL A 41 5.62 1.11 -9.27
CA VAL A 41 6.25 2.04 -8.35
C VAL A 41 5.37 3.27 -8.29
N VAL A 42 4.99 3.68 -7.09
CA VAL A 42 4.06 4.78 -6.85
C VAL A 42 4.71 5.89 -6.03
N ASP A 43 4.38 7.11 -6.42
CA ASP A 43 4.69 8.32 -5.67
C ASP A 43 3.37 9.02 -5.34
N LEU A 44 2.92 8.88 -4.11
CA LEU A 44 1.62 9.42 -3.68
C LEU A 44 1.58 10.95 -3.67
N SER A 45 2.72 11.63 -3.73
CA SER A 45 2.74 13.08 -3.91
C SER A 45 2.19 13.50 -5.28
N LYS A 46 2.18 12.58 -6.26
CA LYS A 46 1.62 12.77 -7.61
C LYS A 46 0.17 12.32 -7.73
N ALA A 47 -0.43 11.76 -6.67
CA ALA A 47 -1.83 11.35 -6.70
C ALA A 47 -2.74 12.52 -7.05
N THR A 48 -3.68 12.29 -7.96
CA THR A 48 -4.64 13.32 -8.40
C THR A 48 -5.89 13.35 -7.51
N HIS A 49 -6.19 12.25 -6.86
CA HIS A 49 -7.25 12.13 -5.87
C HIS A 49 -6.90 11.00 -4.88
N TRP A 50 -7.52 11.03 -3.72
CA TRP A 50 -7.41 9.97 -2.70
C TRP A 50 -8.68 9.95 -1.85
N PRO A 51 -9.18 8.76 -1.48
CA PRO A 51 -10.30 8.67 -0.55
C PRO A 51 -9.86 9.04 0.88
N GLU A 52 -10.73 9.74 1.60
CA GLU A 52 -10.44 10.12 3.00
C GLU A 52 -10.50 8.91 3.94
N HIS A 53 -11.41 7.97 3.66
CA HIS A 53 -11.57 6.75 4.44
C HIS A 53 -11.88 5.57 3.51
N PHE A 54 -11.14 4.49 3.65
CA PHE A 54 -11.36 3.29 2.86
C PHE A 54 -10.79 2.04 3.52
N LYS A 55 -11.40 0.91 3.21
CA LYS A 55 -10.97 -0.41 3.65
C LYS A 55 -10.51 -1.24 2.47
N VAL A 56 -9.35 -1.83 2.61
CA VAL A 56 -8.63 -2.52 1.54
C VAL A 56 -8.33 -3.94 1.94
N ASN A 57 -8.60 -4.89 1.03
CA ASN A 57 -8.07 -6.24 1.08
C ASN A 57 -6.98 -6.36 0.01
N TYR A 58 -5.75 -6.49 0.45
CA TYR A 58 -4.60 -6.62 -0.45
C TYR A 58 -4.56 -8.02 -1.07
N GLY A 59 -4.55 -8.10 -2.39
CA GLY A 59 -4.24 -9.30 -3.18
C GLY A 59 -2.82 -9.24 -3.77
N VAL A 60 -2.12 -8.13 -3.55
CA VAL A 60 -0.76 -7.85 -3.98
C VAL A 60 0.13 -7.59 -2.77
N TYR A 61 1.44 -7.77 -2.91
CA TYR A 61 2.40 -7.26 -1.96
C TYR A 61 2.54 -5.75 -2.12
N ALA A 62 2.67 -5.03 -1.02
CA ALA A 62 2.88 -3.60 -1.02
C ALA A 62 3.88 -3.20 0.06
N LEU A 63 4.79 -2.28 -0.29
CA LEU A 63 5.77 -1.67 0.59
C LEU A 63 5.71 -0.17 0.36
N TYR A 64 5.50 0.62 1.42
CA TYR A 64 5.42 2.07 1.36
C TYR A 64 6.46 2.69 2.29
N LEU A 65 7.41 3.42 1.73
CA LEU A 65 8.25 4.34 2.49
C LEU A 65 7.45 5.62 2.74
N LYS A 66 7.16 5.90 3.99
CA LYS A 66 6.36 7.05 4.41
C LYS A 66 7.24 8.29 4.56
N ASP A 67 6.91 9.36 3.83
CA ASP A 67 7.58 10.65 3.95
C ASP A 67 6.89 11.58 4.94
N THR A 68 5.63 11.34 5.24
CA THR A 68 4.84 12.08 6.23
C THR A 68 3.79 11.20 6.88
N TYR A 69 3.48 11.52 8.13
CA TYR A 69 2.26 11.01 8.77
C TYR A 69 1.04 11.69 8.13
N CYS A 70 0.17 10.93 7.51
CA CYS A 70 -0.98 11.46 6.78
C CYS A 70 -2.33 10.90 7.26
N GLY A 71 -2.34 10.18 8.37
CA GLY A 71 -3.57 9.59 8.93
C GLY A 71 -3.33 8.26 9.62
N ASN A 72 -4.40 7.60 10.01
CA ASN A 72 -4.35 6.33 10.71
C ASN A 72 -4.43 5.16 9.74
N ILE A 73 -3.67 4.12 10.03
CA ILE A 73 -3.78 2.81 9.37
C ILE A 73 -4.18 1.81 10.46
N MET A 74 -5.35 1.20 10.31
CA MET A 74 -5.84 0.17 11.19
C MET A 74 -5.64 -1.19 10.55
N TYR A 75 -5.03 -2.10 11.29
CA TYR A 75 -4.87 -3.48 10.91
C TYR A 75 -5.70 -4.37 11.88
N GLY A 76 -6.82 -4.87 11.38
CA GLY A 76 -7.83 -5.47 12.25
C GLY A 76 -8.40 -4.44 13.24
N ARG A 77 -8.18 -4.67 14.54
CA ARG A 77 -8.63 -3.77 15.64
C ARG A 77 -7.55 -2.86 16.19
N GLN A 78 -6.36 -2.86 15.59
CA GLN A 78 -5.19 -2.18 16.15
C GLN A 78 -4.67 -1.15 15.15
N SER A 79 -4.19 -0.03 15.70
CA SER A 79 -3.48 0.98 14.94
C SER A 79 -2.11 0.47 14.54
N TYR A 80 -1.76 0.68 13.28
CA TYR A 80 -0.41 0.45 12.79
C TYR A 80 0.45 1.66 13.20
N ASP A 81 1.46 1.41 14.04
CA ASP A 81 2.37 2.48 14.46
C ASP A 81 3.38 2.75 13.35
N TYR A 82 3.25 3.92 12.70
CA TYR A 82 4.19 4.36 11.68
C TYR A 82 4.47 5.86 11.81
N GLN A 83 5.67 6.22 11.42
CA GLN A 83 6.16 7.60 11.45
C GLN A 83 6.82 7.95 10.11
N GLU A 84 7.30 9.18 9.99
CA GLU A 84 8.15 9.59 8.88
C GLU A 84 9.43 8.74 8.82
N GLY A 85 9.83 8.35 7.62
CA GLY A 85 11.02 7.50 7.40
C GLY A 85 10.82 6.02 7.71
N THR A 86 9.58 5.56 7.83
CA THR A 86 9.28 4.14 8.08
C THR A 86 8.74 3.42 6.85
N ILE A 87 8.97 2.10 6.79
CA ILE A 87 8.30 1.23 5.82
C ILE A 87 7.07 0.61 6.46
N VAL A 88 5.94 0.78 5.78
CA VAL A 88 4.68 0.07 6.02
C VAL A 88 4.53 -1.00 4.95
N SER A 89 4.21 -2.23 5.33
CA SER A 89 4.10 -3.36 4.40
C SER A 89 2.80 -4.12 4.52
N PHE A 90 2.33 -4.64 3.40
CA PHE A 90 1.15 -5.49 3.33
C PHE A 90 1.42 -6.69 2.41
N ALA A 91 0.93 -7.87 2.84
CA ALA A 91 0.95 -9.09 2.05
C ALA A 91 -0.45 -9.41 1.51
N PRO A 92 -0.55 -10.25 0.46
CA PRO A 92 -1.82 -10.77 -0.02
C PRO A 92 -2.66 -11.42 1.09
N GLY A 93 -3.95 -11.09 1.12
CA GLY A 93 -4.91 -11.54 2.14
C GLY A 93 -5.04 -10.60 3.34
N GLN A 94 -4.17 -9.63 3.50
CA GLN A 94 -4.25 -8.68 4.60
C GLN A 94 -5.29 -7.59 4.33
N VAL A 95 -6.04 -7.24 5.37
CA VAL A 95 -7.04 -6.18 5.33
C VAL A 95 -6.58 -5.00 6.17
N ALA A 96 -6.51 -3.83 5.57
CA ALA A 96 -6.22 -2.58 6.25
C ALA A 96 -7.38 -1.60 6.08
N GLU A 97 -7.63 -0.80 7.10
CA GLU A 97 -8.52 0.34 7.09
C GLU A 97 -7.66 1.61 7.20
N ILE A 98 -7.82 2.49 6.24
CA ILE A 98 -7.03 3.71 6.12
C ILE A 98 -7.96 4.91 6.32
N GLU A 99 -7.59 5.76 7.27
CA GLU A 99 -8.25 7.01 7.56
C GLU A 99 -7.25 8.15 7.34
N MET A 100 -7.43 8.89 6.25
CA MET A 100 -6.58 10.02 5.90
C MET A 100 -6.98 11.26 6.68
N GLN A 101 -6.01 12.05 7.10
CA GLN A 101 -6.29 13.36 7.68
C GLN A 101 -6.84 14.31 6.61
N LYS A 102 -7.91 15.02 6.94
CA LYS A 102 -8.49 16.06 6.05
C LYS A 102 -7.44 17.11 5.72
N ASN A 103 -7.39 17.48 4.45
CA ASN A 103 -6.47 18.49 3.91
C ASN A 103 -4.97 18.14 4.00
N VAL A 104 -4.59 16.91 4.35
CA VAL A 104 -3.22 16.44 4.29
C VAL A 104 -3.03 15.60 3.04
N ARG A 105 -2.17 16.06 2.15
CA ARG A 105 -1.81 15.30 0.95
C ARG A 105 -0.90 14.13 1.35
N PRO A 106 -1.23 12.89 0.95
CA PRO A 106 -0.34 11.76 1.24
C PRO A 106 1.01 11.94 0.52
N LYS A 107 2.09 11.66 1.25
CA LYS A 107 3.44 11.63 0.71
C LYS A 107 4.07 10.31 1.12
N ALA A 108 4.24 9.44 0.16
CA ALA A 108 4.92 8.17 0.32
C ALA A 108 5.39 7.70 -1.05
N HIS A 109 6.52 7.04 -1.07
CA HIS A 109 6.96 6.23 -2.19
C HIS A 109 6.68 4.76 -1.90
N GLY A 110 6.29 4.01 -2.92
CA GLY A 110 5.98 2.61 -2.68
C GLY A 110 6.17 1.73 -3.91
N ILE A 111 6.23 0.44 -3.65
CA ILE A 111 6.15 -0.59 -4.68
C ILE A 111 4.99 -1.52 -4.35
N LEU A 112 4.18 -1.79 -5.37
CA LEU A 112 3.17 -2.84 -5.33
C LEU A 112 3.51 -3.88 -6.38
N PHE A 113 3.39 -5.15 -6.04
CA PHE A 113 3.61 -6.21 -7.02
C PHE A 113 2.72 -7.43 -6.77
N HIS A 114 2.23 -7.99 -7.87
CA HIS A 114 1.42 -9.19 -7.84
C HIS A 114 2.31 -10.42 -7.55
N PRO A 115 1.83 -11.41 -6.78
CA PRO A 115 2.60 -12.65 -6.51
C PRO A 115 3.14 -13.35 -7.76
N ASP A 116 2.46 -13.22 -8.89
CA ASP A 116 2.89 -13.83 -10.15
C ASP A 116 4.20 -13.25 -10.70
N LEU A 117 4.56 -12.03 -10.32
CA LEU A 117 5.84 -11.43 -10.71
C LEU A 117 7.02 -12.27 -10.21
N ILE A 118 6.94 -12.75 -8.98
CA ILE A 118 8.01 -13.47 -8.29
C ILE A 118 7.82 -15.00 -8.30
N ARG A 119 6.74 -15.48 -8.92
CA ARG A 119 6.45 -16.93 -8.99
C ARG A 119 7.57 -17.69 -9.69
N GLY A 120 8.09 -18.74 -9.02
CA GLY A 120 9.18 -19.56 -9.53
C GLY A 120 10.57 -18.93 -9.38
N THR A 121 10.68 -17.80 -8.68
CA THR A 121 11.98 -17.21 -8.28
C THR A 121 12.34 -17.60 -6.85
N VAL A 122 13.62 -17.42 -6.48
CA VAL A 122 14.09 -17.59 -5.09
C VAL A 122 13.29 -16.71 -4.14
N LEU A 123 13.09 -15.44 -4.48
CA LEU A 123 12.28 -14.51 -3.70
C LEU A 123 10.86 -15.02 -3.49
N GLY A 124 10.20 -15.55 -4.53
CA GLY A 124 8.86 -16.11 -4.43
C GLY A 124 8.76 -17.30 -3.49
N GLY A 125 9.84 -18.09 -3.36
CA GLY A 125 9.93 -19.19 -2.39
C GLY A 125 10.08 -18.71 -0.94
N GLU A 126 10.74 -17.58 -0.73
CA GLU A 126 11.19 -17.12 0.59
C GLU A 126 10.37 -15.95 1.15
N ILE A 127 9.59 -15.25 0.33
CA ILE A 127 8.91 -13.99 0.73
C ILE A 127 8.02 -14.14 1.96
N LYS A 128 7.43 -15.32 2.18
CA LYS A 128 6.59 -15.59 3.36
C LYS A 128 7.41 -15.62 4.66
N ASN A 129 8.74 -15.82 4.56
CA ASN A 129 9.65 -15.88 5.71
C ASN A 129 10.09 -14.49 6.16
N TYR A 130 9.82 -13.45 5.36
CA TYR A 130 10.11 -12.08 5.75
C TYR A 130 9.10 -11.61 6.79
N SER A 131 9.58 -11.38 7.99
CA SER A 131 8.77 -11.03 9.17
C SER A 131 7.89 -9.79 8.93
N PHE A 132 8.37 -8.80 8.18
CA PHE A 132 7.64 -7.56 7.90
C PHE A 132 6.38 -7.74 7.03
N PHE A 133 6.16 -8.94 6.46
CA PHE A 133 4.91 -9.33 5.83
C PHE A 133 4.02 -10.21 6.71
N SER A 134 4.42 -10.52 7.94
CA SER A 134 3.62 -11.36 8.82
C SER A 134 2.45 -10.59 9.44
N TYR A 135 1.38 -11.32 9.78
CA TYR A 135 0.20 -10.77 10.45
C TYR A 135 0.50 -10.23 11.87
N GLU A 136 1.61 -10.64 12.46
CA GLU A 136 1.95 -10.31 13.85
C GLU A 136 2.69 -8.98 13.97
N ILE A 137 3.17 -8.43 12.85
CA ILE A 137 3.93 -7.17 12.87
C ILE A 137 2.97 -6.01 12.75
N ARG A 138 2.93 -5.22 13.82
CA ARG A 138 2.09 -4.04 14.01
C ARG A 138 2.89 -2.75 13.99
N GLU A 139 4.19 -2.88 13.86
CA GLU A 139 5.13 -1.76 13.86
C GLU A 139 5.73 -1.60 12.48
N ALA A 140 5.83 -0.36 12.04
CA ALA A 140 6.54 -0.02 10.84
C ALA A 140 8.05 -0.27 11.01
N LEU A 141 8.71 -0.66 9.94
CA LEU A 141 10.16 -0.80 9.94
C LEU A 141 10.79 0.60 9.91
N HIS A 142 11.45 0.98 10.99
CA HIS A 142 12.19 2.24 11.08
C HIS A 142 13.50 2.14 10.32
N LEU A 143 13.74 3.03 9.38
CA LEU A 143 14.96 3.09 8.59
C LEU A 143 15.90 4.19 9.06
N SER A 144 17.19 3.91 9.06
CA SER A 144 18.23 4.93 9.06
C SER A 144 18.22 5.74 7.74
N GLU A 145 18.85 6.90 7.71
CA GLU A 145 18.95 7.72 6.49
C GLU A 145 19.67 6.97 5.34
N GLU A 146 20.67 6.15 5.65
CA GLU A 146 21.39 5.34 4.67
C GLU A 146 20.48 4.25 4.08
N GLU A 147 19.72 3.55 4.93
CA GLU A 147 18.75 2.54 4.50
C GLU A 147 17.63 3.17 3.67
N ARG A 148 17.13 4.35 4.08
CA ARG A 148 16.14 5.12 3.33
C ARG A 148 16.64 5.48 1.93
N SER A 149 17.87 5.98 1.82
CA SER A 149 18.52 6.28 0.55
C SER A 149 18.59 5.03 -0.34
N THR A 150 19.01 3.91 0.22
CA THR A 150 19.12 2.62 -0.48
C THR A 150 17.76 2.15 -1.01
N VAL A 151 16.70 2.24 -0.21
CA VAL A 151 15.33 1.88 -0.63
C VAL A 151 14.86 2.78 -1.77
N MET A 152 15.09 4.10 -1.67
CA MET A 152 14.73 5.04 -2.72
C MET A 152 15.48 4.75 -4.03
N ASP A 153 16.76 4.43 -3.97
CA ASP A 153 17.55 4.04 -5.15
C ASP A 153 16.98 2.78 -5.81
N CYS A 154 16.53 1.80 -5.02
CA CYS A 154 15.84 0.61 -5.54
C CYS A 154 14.55 0.99 -6.27
N PHE A 155 13.71 1.85 -5.68
CA PHE A 155 12.48 2.32 -6.33
C PHE A 155 12.77 3.05 -7.65
N HIS A 156 13.76 3.93 -7.68
CA HIS A 156 14.16 4.65 -8.91
C HIS A 156 14.66 3.69 -10.00
N LYS A 157 15.44 2.66 -9.65
CA LYS A 157 15.91 1.65 -10.61
C LYS A 157 14.75 0.87 -11.21
N ILE A 158 13.81 0.42 -10.37
CA ILE A 158 12.62 -0.29 -10.85
C ILE A 158 11.76 0.64 -11.73
N GLU A 159 11.56 1.89 -11.32
CA GLU A 159 10.80 2.85 -12.12
C GLU A 159 11.46 3.10 -13.48
N ALA A 160 12.78 3.15 -13.55
CA ALA A 160 13.53 3.30 -14.80
C ALA A 160 13.29 2.10 -15.73
N GLU A 161 13.36 0.87 -15.21
CA GLU A 161 13.06 -0.34 -15.99
C GLU A 161 11.63 -0.34 -16.53
N LEU A 162 10.66 0.09 -15.73
CA LEU A 162 9.25 0.18 -16.15
C LEU A 162 9.00 1.20 -17.28
N LYS A 163 9.93 2.15 -17.50
CA LYS A 163 9.85 3.13 -18.59
C LYS A 163 10.35 2.58 -19.92
N HIS A 164 11.17 1.53 -19.92
CA HIS A 164 11.75 0.94 -21.14
C HIS A 164 10.82 -0.03 -21.90
N GLY A 165 9.60 -0.23 -21.40
CA GLY A 165 8.63 -1.13 -21.99
C GLY A 165 8.74 -2.58 -21.50
N ILE A 166 7.68 -3.34 -21.71
CA ILE A 166 7.59 -4.72 -21.27
C ILE A 166 8.24 -5.62 -22.32
N ASP A 167 9.43 -6.14 -22.03
CA ASP A 167 10.03 -7.19 -22.81
C ASP A 167 10.24 -8.48 -21.98
N ARG A 168 10.81 -9.51 -22.60
CA ARG A 168 11.07 -10.79 -21.91
C ARG A 168 12.10 -10.68 -20.78
N LEU A 169 12.94 -9.64 -20.78
CA LEU A 169 13.98 -9.40 -19.80
C LEU A 169 13.50 -8.58 -18.62
N SER A 170 12.48 -7.70 -18.81
CA SER A 170 11.93 -6.82 -17.77
C SER A 170 11.54 -7.59 -16.51
N ARG A 171 10.97 -8.79 -16.66
CA ARG A 171 10.60 -9.64 -15.52
C ARG A 171 11.78 -10.14 -14.67
N ARG A 172 13.00 -10.18 -15.25
CA ARG A 172 14.21 -10.61 -14.54
C ARG A 172 14.96 -9.46 -13.89
N LEU A 173 14.69 -8.22 -14.35
CA LEU A 173 15.38 -7.02 -13.90
C LEU A 173 14.60 -6.28 -12.79
N ILE A 174 13.30 -6.49 -12.71
CA ILE A 174 12.41 -5.99 -11.64
C ILE A 174 12.45 -6.94 -10.45
#